data_7259cfbe7aa751825076fed97d28cc07
#
_entry.id   7259cfbe7aa751825076fed97d28cc07
#
_cell.length_a   1.000
_cell.length_b   1.000
_cell.length_c   1.000
_cell.angle_alpha   90.00
_cell.angle_beta   90.00
_cell.angle_gamma   90.00
#
_symmetry.space_group_name_H-M   'P 1'
#
loop_
_entity.id
_entity.type
_entity.pdbx_description
1 polymer ?
#
loop_
_entity_poly.entity_id
_entity_poly.type
_entity_poly.pdbx_seq_one_letter_code
_entity_poly.pdbx_strand_id
1 'polypeptide(L)'
;MALWHRIDPDVKGAKHLENAPGQAPARLLIGGHQNGLADPILACIALQPQLHFFTRADAFRHWLSRWMMIRLHMMPVFRPVDRVDNLAERNMATFSSAYARLEQGAICGIFSEAGHLDERRIRRFRHGSARFIAGALQRKRIRDRGFEVLPMHLDFERYEGYRTAARVRIGEAIPCDDIPGIGADSGAARVALSQRMRDALMACSVNLEGGEMYNPHLAVCRFLEGAMGGPVPHHTLAAAAVLTVIGAMAFAW
;
A
#
# COMPACT_ATOMS: atom_id res chain seq x y z
N MET A 1 -3.24 -17.50 -9.16
CA MET A 1 -2.53 -16.86 -8.04
C MET A 1 -3.02 -17.32 -6.67
N ALA A 2 -4.30 -17.56 -6.46
CA ALA A 2 -4.74 -18.30 -5.26
C ALA A 2 -4.03 -19.65 -5.04
N LEU A 3 -3.33 -20.16 -6.06
CA LEU A 3 -2.47 -21.35 -5.97
C LEU A 3 -1.11 -21.08 -5.29
N TRP A 4 -0.63 -19.82 -5.27
CA TRP A 4 0.68 -19.46 -4.71
C TRP A 4 0.60 -19.03 -3.25
N HIS A 5 -0.45 -18.30 -2.88
CA HIS A 5 -0.64 -17.83 -1.52
C HIS A 5 -2.02 -18.23 -0.99
N ARG A 6 -2.08 -18.67 0.24
CA ARG A 6 -3.32 -18.84 0.99
C ARG A 6 -3.67 -17.49 1.61
N ILE A 7 -4.74 -16.87 1.13
CA ILE A 7 -5.22 -15.60 1.68
C ILE A 7 -5.95 -15.91 2.99
N ASP A 8 -5.58 -15.21 4.05
CA ASP A 8 -6.33 -15.24 5.29
C ASP A 8 -7.69 -14.55 5.05
N PRO A 9 -8.81 -15.25 5.25
CA PRO A 9 -10.13 -14.67 5.04
C PRO A 9 -10.47 -13.55 6.05
N ASP A 10 -9.76 -13.52 7.18
CA ASP A 10 -9.93 -12.47 8.18
C ASP A 10 -9.06 -11.25 7.83
N VAL A 11 -9.63 -10.32 7.08
CA VAL A 11 -8.99 -9.05 6.76
C VAL A 11 -9.04 -8.15 7.98
N LYS A 12 -7.90 -7.96 8.65
CA LYS A 12 -7.82 -7.03 9.77
C LYS A 12 -8.13 -5.61 9.30
N GLY A 13 -9.10 -4.97 9.98
CA GLY A 13 -9.54 -3.62 9.63
C GLY A 13 -10.56 -3.57 8.48
N ALA A 14 -11.15 -4.68 8.05
CA ALA A 14 -12.21 -4.72 7.04
C ALA A 14 -13.38 -3.77 7.37
N LYS A 15 -13.67 -3.58 8.67
CA LYS A 15 -14.66 -2.61 9.14
C LYS A 15 -14.48 -1.19 8.60
N HIS A 16 -13.26 -0.78 8.29
CA HIS A 16 -12.99 0.53 7.68
C HIS A 16 -13.49 0.63 6.23
N LEU A 17 -13.85 -0.48 5.61
CA LEU A 17 -14.44 -0.54 4.26
C LEU A 17 -15.94 -0.76 4.29
N GLU A 18 -16.51 -1.13 5.43
CA GLU A 18 -17.94 -1.31 5.58
C GLU A 18 -18.68 0.03 5.56
N ASN A 19 -19.80 0.09 4.85
CA ASN A 19 -20.65 1.27 4.82
C ASN A 19 -22.11 0.87 4.60
N ALA A 20 -22.99 1.77 4.99
CA ALA A 20 -24.37 1.70 4.57
C ALA A 20 -24.48 1.86 3.04
N PRO A 21 -25.35 1.12 2.36
CA PRO A 21 -25.55 1.26 0.92
C PRO A 21 -25.80 2.71 0.51
N GLY A 22 -25.08 3.18 -0.50
CA GLY A 22 -25.22 4.54 -1.05
C GLY A 22 -24.48 5.65 -0.30
N GLN A 23 -23.87 5.38 0.87
CA GLN A 23 -23.14 6.35 1.69
C GLN A 23 -21.63 6.14 1.77
N ALA A 24 -21.08 5.29 0.89
CA ALA A 24 -19.64 5.02 0.89
C ALA A 24 -18.85 6.30 0.58
N PRO A 25 -17.89 6.71 1.43
CA PRO A 25 -16.98 7.79 1.12
C PRO A 25 -16.09 7.42 -0.09
N ALA A 26 -15.50 8.43 -0.70
CA ALA A 26 -14.44 8.21 -1.67
C ALA A 26 -13.20 7.68 -0.97
N ARG A 27 -12.62 6.56 -1.41
CA ARG A 27 -11.51 5.92 -0.70
C ARG A 27 -10.29 5.74 -1.56
N LEU A 28 -9.14 6.07 -0.99
CA LEU A 28 -7.83 5.76 -1.54
C LEU A 28 -7.08 4.82 -0.59
N LEU A 29 -6.78 3.61 -1.05
CA LEU A 29 -5.88 2.70 -0.34
C LEU A 29 -4.44 3.06 -0.70
N ILE A 30 -3.60 3.30 0.28
CA ILE A 30 -2.17 3.46 0.09
C ILE A 30 -1.44 2.21 0.59
N GLY A 31 -0.68 1.58 -0.30
CA GLY A 31 -0.01 0.31 0.00
C GLY A 31 1.52 0.41 0.01
N GLY A 32 2.15 -0.43 0.82
CA GLY A 32 3.54 -0.83 0.66
C GLY A 32 3.65 -1.84 -0.48
N HIS A 33 4.74 -1.78 -1.26
CA HIS A 33 4.91 -2.60 -2.46
C HIS A 33 6.05 -3.58 -2.29
N GLN A 34 5.73 -4.78 -1.83
CA GLN A 34 6.72 -5.81 -1.47
C GLN A 34 6.78 -6.97 -2.46
N ASN A 35 5.66 -7.34 -3.11
CA ASN A 35 5.58 -8.50 -3.98
C ASN A 35 4.99 -8.18 -5.38
N GLY A 36 5.44 -7.11 -5.98
CA GLY A 36 5.15 -6.77 -7.38
C GLY A 36 3.65 -6.91 -7.74
N LEU A 37 3.36 -7.65 -8.79
CA LEU A 37 1.98 -7.83 -9.28
C LEU A 37 1.09 -8.65 -8.31
N ALA A 38 1.67 -9.40 -7.38
CA ALA A 38 0.89 -10.17 -6.41
C ALA A 38 0.12 -9.26 -5.45
N ASP A 39 0.71 -8.13 -5.03
CA ASP A 39 0.09 -7.22 -4.08
C ASP A 39 -1.31 -6.74 -4.52
N PRO A 40 -1.49 -6.11 -5.69
CA PRO A 40 -2.81 -5.63 -6.10
C PRO A 40 -3.80 -6.77 -6.38
N ILE A 41 -3.34 -7.91 -6.87
CA ILE A 41 -4.22 -9.05 -7.15
C ILE A 41 -4.74 -9.66 -5.85
N LEU A 42 -3.87 -9.86 -4.86
CA LEU A 42 -4.26 -10.40 -3.56
C LEU A 42 -5.17 -9.43 -2.80
N ALA A 43 -4.89 -8.12 -2.90
CA ALA A 43 -5.78 -7.11 -2.33
C ALA A 43 -7.18 -7.16 -2.96
N CYS A 44 -7.30 -7.27 -4.29
CA CYS A 44 -8.58 -7.41 -4.98
C CYS A 44 -9.34 -8.69 -4.56
N ILE A 45 -8.64 -9.80 -4.36
CA ILE A 45 -9.27 -11.06 -3.94
C ILE A 45 -9.72 -10.98 -2.47
N ALA A 46 -8.91 -10.39 -1.60
CA ALA A 46 -9.18 -10.34 -0.17
C ALA A 46 -10.29 -9.36 0.21
N LEU A 47 -10.35 -8.20 -0.46
CA LEU A 47 -11.24 -7.11 -0.06
C LEU A 47 -12.61 -7.16 -0.71
N GLN A 48 -12.83 -8.01 -1.72
CA GLN A 48 -14.11 -8.21 -2.42
C GLN A 48 -14.63 -7.01 -3.25
N PRO A 49 -14.61 -5.71 -2.76
CA PRO A 49 -15.00 -4.59 -3.60
C PRO A 49 -14.09 -4.45 -4.82
N GLN A 50 -14.64 -3.92 -5.89
CA GLN A 50 -13.84 -3.62 -7.07
C GLN A 50 -12.85 -2.50 -6.77
N LEU A 51 -11.55 -2.81 -6.87
CA LEU A 51 -10.47 -1.88 -6.64
C LEU A 51 -9.87 -1.40 -7.97
N HIS A 52 -9.45 -0.14 -8.01
CA HIS A 52 -8.79 0.46 -9.17
C HIS A 52 -7.36 0.87 -8.78
N PHE A 53 -6.38 0.03 -9.09
CA PHE A 53 -4.99 0.30 -8.73
C PHE A 53 -4.24 1.07 -9.81
N PHE A 54 -3.42 2.02 -9.37
CA PHE A 54 -2.38 2.60 -10.22
C PHE A 54 -1.25 1.60 -10.41
N THR A 55 -0.82 1.42 -11.66
CA THR A 55 0.31 0.56 -11.99
C THR A 55 1.19 1.20 -13.08
N ARG A 56 2.39 0.68 -13.23
CA ARG A 56 3.35 1.21 -14.21
C ARG A 56 2.81 1.07 -15.63
N ALA A 57 2.97 2.12 -16.45
CA ALA A 57 2.49 2.13 -17.83
C ALA A 57 3.15 1.05 -18.72
N ASP A 58 4.39 0.65 -18.42
CA ASP A 58 5.08 -0.40 -19.15
C ASP A 58 4.39 -1.78 -19.04
N ALA A 59 3.59 -2.03 -17.97
CA ALA A 59 2.76 -3.24 -17.86
C ALA A 59 1.68 -3.33 -18.94
N PHE A 60 1.37 -2.23 -19.64
CA PHE A 60 0.39 -2.20 -20.73
C PHE A 60 1.01 -2.31 -22.14
N ARG A 61 2.32 -2.53 -22.25
CA ARG A 61 3.01 -2.53 -23.55
C ARG A 61 2.64 -3.73 -24.43
N HIS A 62 2.55 -4.91 -23.84
CA HIS A 62 2.21 -6.14 -24.56
C HIS A 62 0.68 -6.31 -24.59
N TRP A 63 0.13 -6.77 -25.70
CA TRP A 63 -1.32 -6.88 -25.89
C TRP A 63 -2.02 -7.74 -24.83
N LEU A 64 -1.41 -8.88 -24.45
CA LEU A 64 -1.96 -9.80 -23.44
C LEU A 64 -1.91 -9.18 -22.03
N SER A 65 -0.78 -8.59 -21.65
CA SER A 65 -0.66 -7.91 -20.36
C SER A 65 -1.60 -6.69 -20.30
N ARG A 66 -1.74 -5.93 -21.40
CA ARG A 66 -2.70 -4.83 -21.49
C ARG A 66 -4.14 -5.31 -21.26
N TRP A 67 -4.55 -6.38 -21.93
CA TRP A 67 -5.86 -6.97 -21.74
C TRP A 67 -6.07 -7.39 -20.28
N MET A 68 -5.10 -8.04 -19.66
CA MET A 68 -5.15 -8.44 -18.26
C MET A 68 -5.22 -7.23 -17.32
N MET A 69 -4.39 -6.19 -17.52
CA MET A 69 -4.40 -4.99 -16.69
C MET A 69 -5.75 -4.26 -16.76
N ILE A 70 -6.34 -4.16 -17.94
CA ILE A 70 -7.68 -3.55 -18.12
C ILE A 70 -8.74 -4.37 -17.37
N ARG A 71 -8.71 -5.69 -17.45
CA ARG A 71 -9.65 -6.57 -16.75
C ARG A 71 -9.49 -6.52 -15.22
N LEU A 72 -8.30 -6.25 -14.73
CA LEU A 72 -8.01 -6.03 -13.31
C LEU A 72 -8.23 -4.57 -12.90
N HIS A 73 -8.84 -3.74 -13.74
CA HIS A 73 -9.10 -2.32 -13.48
C HIS A 73 -7.87 -1.49 -13.09
N MET A 74 -6.69 -1.88 -13.62
CA MET A 74 -5.45 -1.16 -13.38
C MET A 74 -5.39 0.11 -14.22
N MET A 75 -4.84 1.17 -13.65
CA MET A 75 -4.72 2.49 -14.28
C MET A 75 -3.23 2.82 -14.53
N PRO A 76 -2.83 3.16 -15.77
CA PRO A 76 -1.42 3.36 -16.10
C PRO A 76 -0.87 4.67 -15.51
N VAL A 77 0.30 4.61 -14.85
CA VAL A 77 1.09 5.77 -14.45
C VAL A 77 2.40 5.77 -15.21
N PHE A 78 2.68 6.88 -15.88
CA PHE A 78 3.87 7.07 -16.69
C PHE A 78 4.99 7.70 -15.84
N ARG A 79 6.22 7.23 -16.05
CA ARG A 79 7.42 7.68 -15.35
C ARG A 79 8.40 8.27 -16.37
N PRO A 80 9.34 9.14 -15.97
CA PRO A 80 10.35 9.67 -16.87
C PRO A 80 11.13 8.59 -17.64
N VAL A 81 11.36 7.43 -17.02
CA VAL A 81 12.03 6.28 -17.62
C VAL A 81 11.23 5.64 -18.77
N ASP A 82 9.93 5.85 -18.82
CA ASP A 82 9.07 5.29 -19.88
C ASP A 82 9.23 6.03 -21.23
N ARG A 83 9.93 7.17 -21.23
CA ARG A 83 10.31 7.99 -22.42
C ARG A 83 9.13 8.26 -23.33
N VAL A 84 8.00 8.66 -22.75
CA VAL A 84 6.79 9.01 -23.50
C VAL A 84 6.66 10.53 -23.62
N ASP A 85 6.13 10.98 -24.75
CA ASP A 85 5.77 12.37 -24.95
C ASP A 85 4.57 12.75 -24.06
N ASN A 86 4.53 14.02 -23.65
CA ASN A 86 3.43 14.58 -22.84
C ASN A 86 3.16 13.80 -21.54
N LEU A 87 4.21 13.36 -20.85
CA LEU A 87 4.14 12.56 -19.63
C LEU A 87 3.20 13.18 -18.58
N ALA A 88 3.26 14.49 -18.38
CA ALA A 88 2.43 15.20 -17.42
C ALA A 88 0.94 15.13 -17.81
N GLU A 89 0.63 15.35 -19.08
CA GLU A 89 -0.74 15.29 -19.63
C GLU A 89 -1.32 13.89 -19.52
N ARG A 90 -0.55 12.86 -19.87
CA ARG A 90 -0.96 11.46 -19.74
C ARG A 90 -1.28 11.08 -18.29
N ASN A 91 -0.44 11.49 -17.35
CA ASN A 91 -0.70 11.27 -15.94
C ASN A 91 -1.92 12.05 -15.44
N MET A 92 -2.12 13.28 -15.91
CA MET A 92 -3.32 14.06 -15.60
C MET A 92 -4.59 13.40 -16.12
N ALA A 93 -4.57 12.82 -17.32
CA ALA A 93 -5.70 12.05 -17.85
C ALA A 93 -6.03 10.81 -16.98
N THR A 94 -5.00 10.07 -16.54
CA THR A 94 -5.17 8.95 -15.62
C THR A 94 -5.73 9.41 -14.28
N PHE A 95 -5.21 10.49 -13.71
CA PHE A 95 -5.71 11.04 -12.44
C PHE A 95 -7.15 11.53 -12.57
N SER A 96 -7.50 12.20 -13.66
CA SER A 96 -8.88 12.64 -13.92
C SER A 96 -9.85 11.45 -13.99
N SER A 97 -9.44 10.36 -14.63
CA SER A 97 -10.21 9.11 -14.66
C SER A 97 -10.39 8.49 -13.27
N ALA A 98 -9.35 8.52 -12.44
CA ALA A 98 -9.42 8.03 -11.06
C ALA A 98 -10.31 8.92 -10.18
N TYR A 99 -10.22 10.25 -10.32
CA TYR A 99 -11.10 11.17 -9.60
C TYR A 99 -12.58 10.94 -9.96
N ALA A 100 -12.89 10.75 -11.24
CA ALA A 100 -14.26 10.44 -11.64
C ALA A 100 -14.80 9.15 -10.99
N ARG A 101 -13.94 8.15 -10.78
CA ARG A 101 -14.31 6.93 -10.03
C ARG A 101 -14.50 7.20 -8.54
N LEU A 102 -13.62 7.97 -7.91
CA LEU A 102 -13.77 8.40 -6.52
C LEU A 102 -15.06 9.19 -6.30
N GLU A 103 -15.43 10.08 -7.22
CA GLU A 103 -16.71 10.81 -7.20
C GLU A 103 -17.92 9.89 -7.23
N GLN A 104 -17.78 8.70 -7.81
CA GLN A 104 -18.83 7.65 -7.84
C GLN A 104 -18.78 6.70 -6.63
N GLY A 105 -17.81 6.88 -5.71
CA GLY A 105 -17.64 6.04 -4.53
C GLY A 105 -16.83 4.77 -4.78
N ALA A 106 -16.11 4.69 -5.90
CA ALA A 106 -15.17 3.59 -6.13
C ALA A 106 -13.95 3.72 -5.21
N ILE A 107 -13.29 2.59 -4.97
CA ILE A 107 -12.05 2.53 -4.19
C ILE A 107 -10.87 2.51 -5.16
N CYS A 108 -9.98 3.50 -5.03
CA CYS A 108 -8.71 3.51 -5.75
C CYS A 108 -7.57 3.02 -4.85
N GLY A 109 -6.51 2.49 -5.44
CA GLY A 109 -5.32 2.03 -4.71
C GLY A 109 -4.03 2.50 -5.37
N ILE A 110 -3.05 2.88 -4.56
CA ILE A 110 -1.72 3.30 -5.02
C ILE A 110 -0.64 2.71 -4.12
N PHE A 111 0.38 2.14 -4.74
CA PHE A 111 1.60 1.74 -4.05
C PHE A 111 2.59 2.90 -4.10
N SER A 112 2.80 3.55 -2.95
CA SER A 112 3.54 4.82 -2.85
C SER A 112 5.05 4.66 -2.91
N GLU A 113 5.56 3.44 -2.85
CA GLU A 113 6.98 3.11 -2.94
C GLU A 113 7.51 3.12 -4.38
N ALA A 114 8.80 3.39 -4.53
CA ALA A 114 9.42 3.56 -5.85
C ALA A 114 9.70 2.25 -6.63
N GLY A 115 9.21 1.13 -6.20
CA GLY A 115 9.41 -0.21 -6.75
C GLY A 115 9.09 -1.25 -5.68
N HIS A 116 9.26 -2.52 -5.96
CA HIS A 116 9.11 -3.58 -4.98
C HIS A 116 10.49 -4.14 -4.58
N LEU A 117 10.59 -4.63 -3.37
CA LEU A 117 11.67 -5.46 -2.86
C LEU A 117 11.01 -6.52 -2.01
N ASP A 118 11.47 -7.76 -2.11
CA ASP A 118 11.00 -8.88 -1.31
C ASP A 118 11.56 -8.80 0.12
N GLU A 119 11.36 -7.64 0.74
CA GLU A 119 11.81 -7.29 2.10
C GLU A 119 10.66 -6.74 2.91
N ARG A 120 10.60 -7.08 4.19
CA ARG A 120 9.65 -6.55 5.18
C ARG A 120 10.06 -5.15 5.64
N ARG A 121 10.15 -4.22 4.71
CA ARG A 121 10.57 -2.85 4.97
C ARG A 121 9.78 -1.86 4.13
N ILE A 122 9.21 -0.85 4.77
CA ILE A 122 8.57 0.28 4.09
C ILE A 122 9.63 1.28 3.69
N ARG A 123 9.76 1.52 2.40
CA ARG A 123 10.72 2.46 1.83
C ARG A 123 10.20 3.89 1.81
N ARG A 124 11.07 4.80 1.39
CA ARG A 124 10.69 6.20 1.21
C ARG A 124 9.62 6.32 0.11
N PHE A 125 8.57 7.08 0.40
CA PHE A 125 7.51 7.38 -0.55
C PHE A 125 7.92 8.43 -1.56
N ARG A 126 7.42 8.28 -2.77
CA ARG A 126 7.47 9.33 -3.78
C ARG A 126 6.25 10.24 -3.65
N HIS A 127 6.41 11.50 -4.04
CA HIS A 127 5.37 12.52 -3.88
C HIS A 127 4.18 12.38 -4.85
N GLY A 128 4.14 11.35 -5.69
CA GLY A 128 3.04 11.13 -6.65
C GLY A 128 1.69 10.88 -5.97
N SER A 129 1.67 10.07 -4.92
CA SER A 129 0.47 9.80 -4.11
C SER A 129 0.00 11.06 -3.37
N ALA A 130 0.92 11.84 -2.79
CA ALA A 130 0.58 13.09 -2.13
C ALA A 130 -0.02 14.12 -3.10
N ARG A 131 0.53 14.22 -4.33
CA ARG A 131 -0.05 15.07 -5.40
C ARG A 131 -1.45 14.59 -5.80
N PHE A 132 -1.67 13.30 -5.93
CA PHE A 132 -2.99 12.75 -6.23
C PHE A 132 -4.00 13.11 -5.14
N ILE A 133 -3.63 12.94 -3.86
CA ILE A 133 -4.48 13.29 -2.71
C ILE A 133 -4.80 14.78 -2.70
N ALA A 134 -3.80 15.65 -2.90
CA ALA A 134 -4.02 17.10 -3.00
C ALA A 134 -5.03 17.45 -4.09
N GLY A 135 -4.93 16.83 -5.27
CA GLY A 135 -5.88 17.02 -6.36
C GLY A 135 -7.27 16.46 -6.05
N ALA A 136 -7.39 15.37 -5.30
CA ALA A 136 -8.67 14.84 -4.84
C ALA A 136 -9.36 15.83 -3.87
N LEU A 137 -8.61 16.38 -2.92
CA LEU A 137 -9.11 17.36 -1.95
C LEU A 137 -9.56 18.68 -2.58
N GLN A 138 -9.08 19.03 -3.77
CA GLN A 138 -9.58 20.20 -4.52
C GLN A 138 -10.96 19.97 -5.15
N ARG A 139 -11.40 18.72 -5.31
CA ARG A 139 -12.65 18.38 -5.99
C ARG A 139 -13.83 18.39 -5.02
N LYS A 140 -14.77 19.32 -5.23
CA LYS A 140 -15.94 19.48 -4.37
C LYS A 140 -16.71 18.17 -4.19
N ARG A 141 -17.00 17.43 -5.27
CA ARG A 141 -17.76 16.17 -5.21
C ARG A 141 -17.09 15.08 -4.37
N ILE A 142 -15.75 15.02 -4.37
CA ILE A 142 -15.00 14.09 -3.53
C ILE A 142 -15.10 14.51 -2.06
N ARG A 143 -14.93 15.81 -1.77
CA ARG A 143 -15.06 16.32 -0.39
C ARG A 143 -16.47 16.15 0.17
N ASP A 144 -17.49 16.51 -0.60
CA ASP A 144 -18.90 16.39 -0.19
C ASP A 144 -19.29 14.94 0.12
N ARG A 145 -18.65 13.97 -0.55
CA ARG A 145 -18.85 12.55 -0.31
C ARG A 145 -18.11 12.04 0.94
N GLY A 146 -17.15 12.81 1.44
CA GLY A 146 -16.14 12.37 2.38
C GLY A 146 -14.99 11.64 1.66
N PHE A 147 -13.74 12.03 1.96
CA PHE A 147 -12.56 11.40 1.35
C PHE A 147 -11.68 10.79 2.43
N GLU A 148 -11.48 9.49 2.32
CA GLU A 148 -10.67 8.71 3.25
C GLU A 148 -9.43 8.16 2.55
N VAL A 149 -8.27 8.37 3.16
CA VAL A 149 -7.02 7.74 2.77
C VAL A 149 -6.69 6.67 3.81
N LEU A 150 -6.64 5.42 3.39
CA LEU A 150 -6.48 4.27 4.28
C LEU A 150 -5.15 3.56 3.98
N PRO A 151 -4.30 3.32 4.98
CA PRO A 151 -3.11 2.50 4.78
C PRO A 151 -3.52 1.04 4.65
N MET A 152 -2.95 0.37 3.65
CA MET A 152 -3.15 -1.05 3.38
C MET A 152 -1.81 -1.76 3.32
N HIS A 153 -1.65 -2.84 4.04
CA HIS A 153 -0.46 -3.66 4.01
C HIS A 153 -0.79 -5.13 3.74
N LEU A 154 0.06 -5.77 2.92
CA LEU A 154 0.00 -7.21 2.70
C LEU A 154 1.20 -7.85 3.41
N ASP A 155 0.93 -8.63 4.44
CA ASP A 155 1.94 -9.45 5.11
C ASP A 155 2.05 -10.79 4.41
N PHE A 156 3.23 -11.14 3.96
CA PHE A 156 3.54 -12.44 3.39
C PHE A 156 4.35 -13.26 4.40
N GLU A 157 3.94 -14.51 4.62
CA GLU A 157 4.75 -15.47 5.37
C GLU A 157 6.12 -15.65 4.69
N ARG A 158 6.11 -15.84 3.38
CA ARG A 158 7.28 -15.82 2.50
C ARG A 158 6.90 -15.17 1.17
N TYR A 159 7.77 -14.35 0.61
CA TYR A 159 7.56 -13.76 -0.72
C TYR A 159 7.65 -14.80 -1.82
N GLU A 160 8.59 -15.74 -1.67
CA GLU A 160 8.76 -16.89 -2.53
C GLU A 160 8.18 -18.12 -1.84
N GLY A 161 7.62 -19.00 -2.63
CA GLY A 161 7.10 -20.25 -2.13
C GLY A 161 5.65 -20.50 -2.53
N TYR A 162 5.33 -21.77 -2.64
CA TYR A 162 4.01 -22.25 -3.02
C TYR A 162 3.10 -22.37 -1.79
N ARG A 163 1.88 -21.83 -1.86
CA ARG A 163 0.85 -21.92 -0.83
C ARG A 163 1.25 -21.33 0.54
N THR A 164 2.09 -20.31 0.53
CA THR A 164 2.40 -19.55 1.74
C THR A 164 1.23 -18.62 2.11
N ALA A 165 1.10 -18.28 3.38
CA ALA A 165 0.03 -17.40 3.83
C ALA A 165 0.28 -15.93 3.42
N ALA A 166 -0.78 -15.24 3.02
CA ALA A 166 -0.80 -13.80 2.83
C ALA A 166 -1.99 -13.21 3.59
N ARG A 167 -1.75 -12.13 4.31
CA ARG A 167 -2.76 -11.44 5.11
C ARG A 167 -2.85 -9.99 4.70
N VAL A 168 -4.07 -9.49 4.53
CA VAL A 168 -4.33 -8.07 4.25
C VAL A 168 -4.71 -7.35 5.55
N ARG A 169 -4.11 -6.19 5.77
CA ARG A 169 -4.45 -5.30 6.89
C ARG A 169 -4.79 -3.92 6.36
N ILE A 170 -5.82 -3.32 6.93
CA ILE A 170 -6.21 -1.92 6.67
C ILE A 170 -6.14 -1.18 7.98
N GLY A 171 -5.41 -0.08 8.00
CA GLY A 171 -5.29 0.79 9.15
C GLY A 171 -6.37 1.87 9.18
N GLU A 172 -6.30 2.70 10.20
CA GLU A 172 -7.21 3.84 10.38
C GLU A 172 -6.99 4.91 9.29
N ALA A 173 -8.04 5.69 9.03
CA ALA A 173 -8.00 6.76 8.05
C ALA A 173 -6.94 7.81 8.42
N ILE A 174 -6.16 8.21 7.43
CA ILE A 174 -5.09 9.19 7.58
C ILE A 174 -5.68 10.58 7.39
N PRO A 175 -5.62 11.47 8.40
CA PRO A 175 -6.02 12.86 8.23
C PRO A 175 -5.15 13.53 7.17
N CYS A 176 -5.77 14.15 6.17
CA CYS A 176 -5.05 14.77 5.05
C CYS A 176 -5.38 16.24 4.87
N ASP A 177 -6.57 16.66 5.26
CA ASP A 177 -7.12 18.00 5.08
C ASP A 177 -6.56 19.04 6.07
N ASP A 178 -6.03 18.60 7.20
CA ASP A 178 -5.40 19.44 8.24
C ASP A 178 -3.95 19.86 7.92
N ILE A 179 -3.37 19.37 6.81
CA ILE A 179 -1.99 19.71 6.44
C ILE A 179 -1.95 21.09 5.78
N PRO A 180 -1.23 22.07 6.36
CA PRO A 180 -1.13 23.40 5.79
C PRO A 180 -0.61 23.40 4.35
N GLY A 181 -1.33 24.05 3.45
CA GLY A 181 -0.95 24.15 2.04
C GLY A 181 -1.24 22.93 1.19
N ILE A 182 -1.95 21.90 1.70
CA ILE A 182 -2.30 20.70 0.91
C ILE A 182 -3.22 21.06 -0.27
N GLY A 183 -4.17 21.99 -0.06
CA GLY A 183 -5.07 22.46 -1.11
C GLY A 183 -4.38 23.23 -2.23
N ALA A 184 -3.21 23.84 -1.96
CA ALA A 184 -2.37 24.52 -2.95
C ALA A 184 -1.28 23.57 -3.54
N ASP A 185 -1.27 22.30 -3.18
CA ASP A 185 -0.28 21.31 -3.60
C ASP A 185 1.18 21.78 -3.35
N SER A 186 1.43 22.43 -2.21
CA SER A 186 2.76 22.93 -1.88
C SER A 186 3.77 21.82 -1.68
N GLY A 187 5.06 22.08 -1.97
CA GLY A 187 6.13 21.11 -1.78
C GLY A 187 6.25 20.63 -0.33
N ALA A 188 6.11 21.53 0.63
CA ALA A 188 6.15 21.23 2.07
C ALA A 188 4.97 20.32 2.47
N ALA A 189 3.75 20.63 2.00
CA ALA A 189 2.58 19.80 2.27
C ALA A 189 2.73 18.39 1.70
N ARG A 190 3.28 18.23 0.49
CA ARG A 190 3.57 16.91 -0.09
C ARG A 190 4.56 16.09 0.73
N VAL A 191 5.60 16.73 1.27
CA VAL A 191 6.57 16.06 2.14
C VAL A 191 5.89 15.62 3.43
N ALA A 192 5.17 16.52 4.10
CA ALA A 192 4.45 16.23 5.34
C ALA A 192 3.42 15.09 5.16
N LEU A 193 2.64 15.13 4.09
CA LEU A 193 1.66 14.09 3.79
C LEU A 193 2.36 12.75 3.48
N SER A 194 3.44 12.75 2.71
CA SER A 194 4.20 11.53 2.40
C SER A 194 4.77 10.89 3.66
N GLN A 195 5.24 11.69 4.62
CA GLN A 195 5.72 11.18 5.89
C GLN A 195 4.57 10.59 6.72
N ARG A 196 3.45 11.31 6.86
CA ARG A 196 2.26 10.83 7.58
C ARG A 196 1.71 9.51 7.01
N MET A 197 1.64 9.40 5.68
CA MET A 197 1.25 8.16 5.01
C MET A 197 2.22 7.01 5.31
N ARG A 198 3.51 7.30 5.30
CA ARG A 198 4.53 6.30 5.60
C ARG A 198 4.41 5.81 7.05
N ASP A 199 4.25 6.72 8.01
CA ASP A 199 4.13 6.38 9.43
C ASP A 199 2.86 5.55 9.69
N ALA A 200 1.74 5.91 9.08
CA ALA A 200 0.49 5.14 9.17
C ALA A 200 0.64 3.73 8.58
N LEU A 201 1.35 3.59 7.45
CA LEU A 201 1.60 2.28 6.86
C LEU A 201 2.56 1.46 7.72
N MET A 202 3.58 2.06 8.31
CA MET A 202 4.48 1.38 9.25
C MET A 202 3.74 0.89 10.49
N ALA A 203 2.74 1.62 10.99
CA ALA A 203 1.93 1.22 12.13
C ALA A 203 1.08 -0.03 11.85
N CYS A 204 0.68 -0.29 10.62
CA CYS A 204 -0.10 -1.47 10.24
C CYS A 204 0.73 -2.59 9.58
N SER A 205 2.05 -2.42 9.46
CA SER A 205 2.95 -3.37 8.80
C SER A 205 3.97 -3.99 9.77
N VAL A 206 4.49 -5.14 9.38
CA VAL A 206 5.74 -5.66 9.95
C VAL A 206 6.89 -4.98 9.20
N ASN A 207 7.55 -4.04 9.87
CA ASN A 207 8.65 -3.30 9.27
C ASN A 207 9.96 -3.63 9.98
N LEU A 208 10.90 -4.21 9.24
CA LEU A 208 12.24 -4.52 9.74
C LEU A 208 13.22 -3.45 9.26
N GLU A 209 14.08 -3.01 10.17
CA GLU A 209 15.14 -2.09 9.79
C GLU A 209 16.12 -2.76 8.82
N GLY A 210 16.58 -2.00 7.84
CA GLY A 210 17.58 -2.48 6.88
C GLY A 210 18.99 -2.52 7.51
N GLY A 211 19.94 -3.06 6.77
CA GLY A 211 21.34 -3.16 7.18
C GLY A 211 21.70 -4.51 7.80
N GLU A 212 22.77 -4.54 8.58
CA GLU A 212 23.33 -5.78 9.12
C GLU A 212 22.36 -6.56 10.01
N MET A 213 21.46 -5.85 10.72
CA MET A 213 20.47 -6.47 11.61
C MET A 213 19.23 -7.01 10.89
N TYR A 214 19.07 -6.76 9.58
CA TYR A 214 17.88 -7.21 8.85
C TYR A 214 17.72 -8.74 8.85
N ASN A 215 18.78 -9.49 8.52
CA ASN A 215 18.73 -10.95 8.47
C ASN A 215 18.51 -11.60 9.85
N PRO A 216 19.19 -11.18 10.93
CA PRO A 216 18.88 -11.63 12.29
C PRO A 216 17.43 -11.37 12.70
N HIS A 217 16.91 -10.16 12.47
CA HIS A 217 15.52 -9.83 12.77
C HIS A 217 14.53 -10.66 11.95
N LEU A 218 14.82 -10.87 10.67
CA LEU A 218 14.01 -11.73 9.81
C LEU A 218 13.99 -13.18 10.30
N ALA A 219 15.13 -13.71 10.78
CA ALA A 219 15.20 -15.07 11.34
C ALA A 219 14.32 -15.20 12.60
N VAL A 220 14.37 -14.21 13.50
CA VAL A 220 13.50 -14.16 14.69
C VAL A 220 12.03 -14.07 14.29
N CYS A 221 11.69 -13.21 13.33
CA CYS A 221 10.31 -13.13 12.82
C CYS A 221 9.81 -14.48 12.30
N ARG A 222 10.61 -15.16 11.48
CA ARG A 222 10.25 -16.46 10.90
C ARG A 222 10.09 -17.54 11.97
N PHE A 223 10.95 -17.54 12.98
CA PHE A 223 10.83 -18.45 14.11
C PHE A 223 9.51 -18.21 14.87
N LEU A 224 9.20 -16.95 15.20
CA LEU A 224 7.96 -16.60 15.89
C LEU A 224 6.72 -16.92 15.04
N GLU A 225 6.75 -16.66 13.74
CA GLU A 225 5.67 -17.03 12.81
C GLU A 225 5.43 -18.52 12.77
N GLY A 226 6.49 -19.33 12.77
CA GLY A 226 6.39 -20.78 12.86
C GLY A 226 5.75 -21.25 14.17
N ALA A 227 6.13 -20.64 15.29
CA ALA A 227 5.58 -20.94 16.61
C ALA A 227 4.12 -20.49 16.78
N MET A 228 3.72 -19.37 16.17
CA MET A 228 2.39 -18.77 16.28
C MET A 228 1.41 -19.24 15.18
N GLY A 229 1.90 -19.94 14.18
CA GLY A 229 1.09 -20.39 13.03
C GLY A 229 0.65 -19.26 12.08
N GLY A 230 1.33 -18.10 12.09
CA GLY A 230 1.00 -16.99 11.21
C GLY A 230 1.86 -15.75 11.44
N PRO A 231 1.64 -14.66 10.68
CA PRO A 231 2.44 -13.43 10.79
C PRO A 231 2.44 -12.84 12.19
N VAL A 232 3.62 -12.40 12.63
CA VAL A 232 3.84 -11.86 13.98
C VAL A 232 3.25 -10.45 14.09
N PRO A 233 2.48 -10.15 15.14
CA PRO A 233 2.02 -8.80 15.40
C PRO A 233 3.18 -7.82 15.62
N HIS A 234 3.04 -6.58 15.15
CA HIS A 234 4.09 -5.55 15.25
C HIS A 234 4.63 -5.32 16.67
N HIS A 235 3.76 -5.32 17.67
CA HIS A 235 4.16 -5.17 19.08
C HIS A 235 5.02 -6.34 19.61
N THR A 236 4.81 -7.55 19.09
CA THR A 236 5.61 -8.73 19.48
C THR A 236 7.01 -8.65 18.87
N LEU A 237 7.17 -8.04 17.69
CA LEU A 237 8.46 -7.84 17.05
C LEU A 237 9.33 -6.80 17.78
N ALA A 238 8.72 -5.73 18.26
CA ALA A 238 9.43 -4.74 19.08
C ALA A 238 9.99 -5.39 20.34
N ALA A 239 9.24 -6.26 21.00
CA ALA A 239 9.71 -7.04 22.16
C ALA A 239 10.80 -8.06 21.79
N ALA A 240 10.68 -8.74 20.65
CA ALA A 240 11.66 -9.71 20.17
C ALA A 240 12.97 -9.05 19.74
N ALA A 241 12.95 -7.86 19.13
CA ALA A 241 14.14 -7.08 18.82
C ALA A 241 14.92 -6.69 20.08
N VAL A 242 14.21 -6.28 21.14
CA VAL A 242 14.83 -5.99 22.45
C VAL A 242 15.46 -7.24 23.05
N LEU A 243 14.80 -8.40 22.99
CA LEU A 243 15.34 -9.66 23.49
C LEU A 243 16.57 -10.13 22.70
N THR A 244 16.60 -9.90 21.38
CA THR A 244 17.76 -10.24 20.54
C THR A 244 18.96 -9.37 20.89
N VAL A 245 18.78 -8.08 21.14
CA VAL A 245 19.85 -7.17 21.59
C VAL A 245 20.36 -7.56 22.96
N ILE A 246 19.47 -7.90 23.88
CA ILE A 246 19.85 -8.36 25.24
C ILE A 246 20.62 -9.69 25.16
N GLY A 247 20.15 -10.64 24.32
CA GLY A 247 20.83 -11.92 24.10
C GLY A 247 22.22 -11.76 23.48
N ALA A 248 22.37 -10.87 22.49
CA ALA A 248 23.67 -10.56 21.88
C ALA A 248 24.63 -9.90 22.85
N MET A 249 24.14 -9.03 23.75
CA MET A 249 24.95 -8.43 24.82
C MET A 249 25.37 -9.46 25.88
N ALA A 250 24.51 -10.45 26.18
CA ALA A 250 24.83 -11.51 27.16
C ALA A 250 25.84 -12.54 26.63
N PHE A 251 25.99 -12.69 25.31
CA PHE A 251 27.01 -13.54 24.71
C PHE A 251 28.36 -12.85 24.42
N ALA A 252 28.42 -11.53 24.60
CA ALA A 252 29.63 -10.73 24.40
C ALA A 252 30.41 -10.48 25.72
N TRP A 253 30.01 -11.14 26.78
CA TRP A 253 30.71 -11.24 28.09
C TRP A 253 31.04 -12.73 28.30
#